data_854876227a243155be1859e8ea2b4448
#
_entry.id   854876227a243155be1859e8ea2b4448
#
_cell.length_a   1.000
_cell.length_b   1.000
_cell.length_c   1.000
_cell.angle_alpha   90.00
_cell.angle_beta   90.00
_cell.angle_gamma   90.00
#
_symmetry.space_group_name_H-M   'P 1'
#
loop_
_entity.id
_entity.type
_entity.pdbx_description
1 polymer ?
#
loop_
_entity_poly.entity_id
_entity_poly.type
_entity_poly.pdbx_seq_one_letter_code
_entity_poly.pdbx_strand_id
1 'polypeptide(L)'
;MTNSRLLKKINSDKVKYKDICSDSRKIKKGDIFFAIPGSNADGLKYVNDAVAKGASAIVTPIRKKIKISSNIPIYKVKDIRKEISLAAFVVHSETIEKKIAVTGTNGKTSVTYFLNYILSNLGEKTATIGTLGNSLIKKFNTENLTSPEPVDLSKQLRKLSKNKIKYLVMEASSHGLHQKRFYGLKFDACVLTNISQDHLDYHKTMSHYIMSKLKLFSDYVKKDSKIIVNSETKYIDRVKSYLKKESNISPIYFQKNNKFKIVKIKKNKYDSTIVDVKFGKELKKFKFANFPLFQIHNFLL
;
A
#
# COMPACT_ATOMS: atom_id res chain seq x y z
N MET A 1 -0.45 -1.50 -18.19
CA MET A 1 0.24 -0.22 -17.90
C MET A 1 -0.74 0.74 -17.25
N THR A 2 -0.31 1.46 -16.23
CA THR A 2 -1.11 2.50 -15.58
C THR A 2 -1.36 3.64 -16.58
N ASN A 3 -2.59 4.12 -16.66
CA ASN A 3 -2.98 5.15 -17.62
C ASN A 3 -3.65 6.32 -16.86
N SER A 4 -3.18 7.53 -17.05
CA SER A 4 -3.78 8.75 -16.51
C SER A 4 -4.42 9.57 -17.62
N ARG A 5 -5.75 9.66 -17.60
CA ARG A 5 -6.51 10.50 -18.53
C ARG A 5 -6.18 11.98 -18.32
N LEU A 6 -5.93 12.38 -17.08
CA LEU A 6 -5.51 13.73 -16.73
C LEU A 6 -4.19 14.10 -17.42
N LEU A 7 -3.15 13.26 -17.30
CA LEU A 7 -1.87 13.54 -17.95
C LEU A 7 -1.98 13.53 -19.48
N LYS A 8 -2.82 12.67 -20.05
CA LYS A 8 -3.10 12.71 -21.50
C LYS A 8 -3.70 14.05 -21.90
N LYS A 9 -4.65 14.59 -21.13
CA LYS A 9 -5.24 15.90 -21.38
C LYS A 9 -4.20 17.02 -21.25
N ILE A 10 -3.41 17.02 -20.18
CA ILE A 10 -2.34 18.01 -19.97
C ILE A 10 -1.36 18.03 -21.15
N ASN A 11 -0.98 16.85 -21.65
CA ASN A 11 -0.11 16.72 -22.81
C ASN A 11 -0.79 17.21 -24.10
N SER A 12 -2.08 16.92 -24.30
CA SER A 12 -2.84 17.44 -25.47
C SER A 12 -2.96 18.95 -25.46
N ASP A 13 -3.03 19.57 -24.28
CA ASP A 13 -3.03 21.01 -24.11
C ASP A 13 -1.62 21.62 -24.21
N LYS A 14 -0.60 20.82 -24.60
CA LYS A 14 0.81 21.21 -24.78
C LYS A 14 1.47 21.81 -23.54
N VAL A 15 0.96 21.52 -22.35
CA VAL A 15 1.56 21.96 -21.08
C VAL A 15 2.80 21.11 -20.79
N LYS A 16 3.97 21.76 -20.81
CA LYS A 16 5.23 21.10 -20.45
C LYS A 16 5.36 21.06 -18.94
N TYR A 17 5.63 19.87 -18.39
CA TYR A 17 5.88 19.68 -16.97
C TYR A 17 7.12 18.80 -16.72
N LYS A 18 7.71 18.93 -15.53
CA LYS A 18 8.89 18.14 -15.10
C LYS A 18 8.53 17.01 -14.15
N ASP A 19 7.69 17.30 -13.16
CA ASP A 19 7.28 16.36 -12.13
C ASP A 19 5.88 16.75 -11.62
N ILE A 20 5.41 16.03 -10.61
CA ILE A 20 4.15 16.28 -9.91
C ILE A 20 4.40 16.48 -8.42
N CYS A 21 3.62 17.32 -7.77
CA CYS A 21 3.78 17.66 -6.36
C CYS A 21 2.42 17.90 -5.69
N SER A 22 2.29 17.54 -4.41
CA SER A 22 1.12 17.87 -3.56
C SER A 22 1.47 18.70 -2.33
N ASP A 23 2.76 18.95 -2.10
CA ASP A 23 3.25 19.78 -1.02
C ASP A 23 3.86 21.07 -1.61
N SER A 24 3.19 22.23 -1.39
CA SER A 24 3.65 23.52 -1.93
C SER A 24 5.03 23.95 -1.43
N ARG A 25 5.52 23.39 -0.31
CA ARG A 25 6.88 23.62 0.20
C ARG A 25 7.94 22.95 -0.66
N LYS A 26 7.60 21.80 -1.28
CA LYS A 26 8.50 20.95 -2.08
C LYS A 26 8.41 21.22 -3.59
N ILE A 27 7.51 22.09 -4.03
CA ILE A 27 7.29 22.37 -5.45
C ILE A 27 8.51 22.99 -6.09
N LYS A 28 8.78 22.58 -7.32
CA LYS A 28 9.84 23.12 -8.17
C LYS A 28 9.25 23.73 -9.44
N LYS A 29 10.00 24.64 -10.05
CA LYS A 29 9.62 25.24 -11.35
C LYS A 29 9.36 24.18 -12.40
N GLY A 30 8.15 24.18 -12.95
CA GLY A 30 7.71 23.24 -13.96
C GLY A 30 6.95 22.02 -13.41
N ASP A 31 6.71 21.91 -12.09
CA ASP A 31 5.90 20.82 -11.54
C ASP A 31 4.39 21.10 -11.72
N ILE A 32 3.60 20.02 -11.83
CA ILE A 32 2.15 20.10 -11.70
C ILE A 32 1.78 20.02 -10.22
N PHE A 33 1.07 21.03 -9.70
CA PHE A 33 0.63 21.03 -8.31
C PHE A 33 -0.77 20.46 -8.14
N PHE A 34 -0.90 19.42 -7.30
CA PHE A 34 -2.17 18.82 -6.89
C PHE A 34 -2.63 19.42 -5.57
N ALA A 35 -3.61 20.31 -5.61
CA ALA A 35 -4.17 20.99 -4.44
C ALA A 35 -5.15 20.08 -3.70
N ILE A 36 -4.64 19.13 -2.92
CA ILE A 36 -5.42 18.11 -2.22
C ILE A 36 -6.02 18.69 -0.93
N PRO A 37 -7.35 18.66 -0.74
CA PRO A 37 -7.97 18.97 0.54
C PRO A 37 -7.57 17.95 1.61
N GLY A 38 -7.02 18.40 2.71
CA GLY A 38 -6.63 17.57 3.85
C GLY A 38 -7.32 18.00 5.15
N SER A 39 -7.26 17.14 6.17
CA SER A 39 -7.78 17.45 7.51
C SER A 39 -6.88 18.43 8.27
N ASN A 40 -5.57 18.28 8.14
CA ASN A 40 -4.59 19.11 8.85
C ASN A 40 -4.07 20.29 8.01
N ALA A 41 -4.03 20.13 6.69
CA ALA A 41 -3.65 21.19 5.75
C ALA A 41 -4.50 21.09 4.49
N ASP A 42 -5.13 22.18 4.11
CA ASP A 42 -5.91 22.26 2.86
C ASP A 42 -5.01 22.79 1.74
N GLY A 43 -4.64 21.89 0.81
CA GLY A 43 -3.79 22.22 -0.34
C GLY A 43 -4.33 23.36 -1.22
N LEU A 44 -5.65 23.61 -1.17
CA LEU A 44 -6.26 24.72 -1.91
C LEU A 44 -5.78 26.09 -1.43
N LYS A 45 -5.42 26.23 -0.15
CA LYS A 45 -4.89 27.48 0.42
C LYS A 45 -3.50 27.83 -0.10
N TYR A 46 -2.75 26.85 -0.61
CA TYR A 46 -1.37 27.00 -1.06
C TYR A 46 -1.21 27.06 -2.58
N VAL A 47 -2.32 27.27 -3.30
CA VAL A 47 -2.27 27.32 -4.77
C VAL A 47 -1.45 28.52 -5.26
N ASN A 48 -1.63 29.70 -4.65
CA ASN A 48 -0.87 30.90 -5.03
C ASN A 48 0.63 30.74 -4.72
N ASP A 49 0.99 30.09 -3.61
CA ASP A 49 2.39 29.78 -3.30
C ASP A 49 3.00 28.85 -4.35
N ALA A 50 2.22 27.83 -4.79
CA ALA A 50 2.66 26.91 -5.84
C ALA A 50 2.88 27.64 -7.17
N VAL A 51 1.99 28.56 -7.52
CA VAL A 51 2.12 29.41 -8.71
C VAL A 51 3.36 30.31 -8.62
N ALA A 52 3.57 30.99 -7.48
CA ALA A 52 4.73 31.85 -7.25
C ALA A 52 6.07 31.07 -7.37
N LYS A 53 6.08 29.79 -7.00
CA LYS A 53 7.24 28.91 -7.14
C LYS A 53 7.39 28.29 -8.55
N GLY A 54 6.52 28.67 -9.49
CA GLY A 54 6.63 28.29 -10.89
C GLY A 54 6.00 26.93 -11.24
N ALA A 55 4.89 26.56 -10.57
CA ALA A 55 4.07 25.45 -11.03
C ALA A 55 3.70 25.62 -12.51
N SER A 56 3.69 24.55 -13.29
CA SER A 56 3.30 24.55 -14.70
C SER A 56 1.78 24.38 -14.90
N ALA A 57 1.11 23.75 -13.96
CA ALA A 57 -0.33 23.60 -13.94
C ALA A 57 -0.82 23.32 -12.51
N ILE A 58 -2.10 23.57 -12.27
CA ILE A 58 -2.78 23.30 -11.01
C ILE A 58 -3.87 22.25 -11.24
N VAL A 59 -3.96 21.25 -10.36
CA VAL A 59 -5.04 20.28 -10.34
C VAL A 59 -5.87 20.47 -9.07
N THR A 60 -7.20 20.59 -9.21
CA THR A 60 -8.12 20.85 -8.10
C THR A 60 -9.35 19.95 -8.17
N PRO A 61 -10.05 19.70 -7.04
CA PRO A 61 -11.36 19.08 -7.07
C PRO A 61 -12.39 19.93 -7.84
N ILE A 62 -13.24 19.28 -8.66
CA ILE A 62 -14.22 19.96 -9.51
C ILE A 62 -15.19 20.86 -8.74
N ARG A 63 -15.53 20.51 -7.49
CA ARG A 63 -16.49 21.26 -6.66
C ARG A 63 -15.88 22.41 -5.88
N LYS A 64 -14.58 22.67 -6.02
CA LYS A 64 -13.88 23.75 -5.29
C LYS A 64 -13.60 24.91 -6.22
N LYS A 65 -13.99 26.10 -5.77
CA LYS A 65 -13.59 27.35 -6.42
C LYS A 65 -12.27 27.82 -5.82
N ILE A 66 -11.36 28.23 -6.68
CA ILE A 66 -10.07 28.84 -6.29
C ILE A 66 -9.95 30.18 -6.98
N LYS A 67 -9.39 31.18 -6.27
CA LYS A 67 -8.98 32.43 -6.85
C LYS A 67 -7.49 32.39 -7.13
N ILE A 68 -7.10 32.53 -8.37
CA ILE A 68 -5.68 32.54 -8.80
C ILE A 68 -5.44 33.85 -9.55
N SER A 69 -4.33 34.49 -9.20
CA SER A 69 -3.90 35.76 -9.83
C SER A 69 -2.99 35.52 -11.04
N SER A 70 -3.20 34.44 -11.81
CA SER A 70 -2.30 34.05 -12.90
C SER A 70 -3.07 33.28 -13.98
N ASN A 71 -2.58 33.34 -15.22
CA ASN A 71 -3.10 32.56 -16.37
C ASN A 71 -2.59 31.11 -16.44
N ILE A 72 -2.20 30.51 -15.32
CA ILE A 72 -1.75 29.13 -15.27
C ILE A 72 -2.89 28.15 -15.60
N PRO A 73 -2.66 27.07 -16.36
CA PRO A 73 -3.67 26.07 -16.65
C PRO A 73 -4.19 25.38 -15.37
N ILE A 74 -5.53 25.27 -15.25
CA ILE A 74 -6.20 24.65 -14.12
C ILE A 74 -7.01 23.45 -14.60
N TYR A 75 -6.74 22.29 -14.02
CA TYR A 75 -7.45 21.05 -14.31
C TYR A 75 -8.33 20.65 -13.13
N LYS A 76 -9.64 20.55 -13.38
CA LYS A 76 -10.62 20.13 -12.38
C LYS A 76 -10.93 18.65 -12.49
N VAL A 77 -10.80 17.92 -11.37
CA VAL A 77 -10.99 16.47 -11.32
C VAL A 77 -12.02 16.05 -10.27
N LYS A 78 -12.74 14.95 -10.53
CA LYS A 78 -13.74 14.41 -9.57
C LYS A 78 -13.09 13.85 -8.31
N ASP A 79 -11.96 13.18 -8.45
CA ASP A 79 -11.25 12.49 -7.37
C ASP A 79 -9.75 12.79 -7.46
N ILE A 80 -9.33 13.84 -6.78
CA ILE A 80 -7.95 14.32 -6.83
C ILE A 80 -6.95 13.33 -6.23
N ARG A 81 -7.35 12.52 -5.20
CA ARG A 81 -6.48 11.52 -4.60
C ARG A 81 -6.23 10.34 -5.54
N LYS A 82 -7.24 9.94 -6.31
CA LYS A 82 -7.10 8.96 -7.38
C LYS A 82 -6.19 9.48 -8.48
N GLU A 83 -6.40 10.71 -8.92
CA GLU A 83 -5.67 11.28 -10.05
C GLU A 83 -4.19 11.51 -9.72
N ILE A 84 -3.83 11.97 -8.52
CA ILE A 84 -2.42 12.12 -8.16
C ILE A 84 -1.71 10.77 -8.11
N SER A 85 -2.37 9.72 -7.61
CA SER A 85 -1.78 8.38 -7.58
C SER A 85 -1.54 7.85 -8.99
N LEU A 86 -2.53 7.96 -9.88
CA LEU A 86 -2.37 7.58 -11.29
C LEU A 86 -1.26 8.37 -11.98
N ALA A 87 -1.24 9.69 -11.78
CA ALA A 87 -0.20 10.55 -12.36
C ALA A 87 1.20 10.16 -11.84
N ALA A 88 1.35 9.92 -10.54
CA ALA A 88 2.60 9.55 -9.92
C ALA A 88 3.19 8.26 -10.52
N PHE A 89 2.37 7.21 -10.67
CA PHE A 89 2.83 5.93 -11.21
C PHE A 89 3.01 5.94 -12.74
N VAL A 90 2.50 6.95 -13.44
CA VAL A 90 2.82 7.18 -14.85
C VAL A 90 4.14 7.95 -14.99
N VAL A 91 4.31 9.04 -14.25
CA VAL A 91 5.52 9.90 -14.30
C VAL A 91 6.75 9.14 -13.78
N HIS A 92 6.58 8.36 -12.71
CA HIS A 92 7.65 7.55 -12.11
C HIS A 92 7.40 6.05 -12.34
N SER A 93 7.24 5.65 -13.62
CA SER A 93 6.99 4.25 -13.96
C SER A 93 8.08 3.31 -13.40
N GLU A 94 7.66 2.10 -13.06
CA GLU A 94 8.48 1.05 -12.46
C GLU A 94 8.29 -0.28 -13.21
N THR A 95 9.24 -1.21 -13.07
CA THR A 95 9.26 -2.52 -13.72
C THR A 95 9.42 -3.68 -12.74
N ILE A 96 9.03 -3.48 -11.47
CA ILE A 96 9.11 -4.53 -10.44
C ILE A 96 8.14 -5.66 -10.82
N GLU A 97 8.68 -6.89 -10.96
CA GLU A 97 7.90 -8.03 -11.45
C GLU A 97 6.79 -8.46 -10.50
N LYS A 98 7.14 -8.65 -9.23
CA LYS A 98 6.26 -9.19 -8.19
C LYS A 98 6.07 -8.19 -7.06
N LYS A 99 4.83 -7.83 -6.82
CA LYS A 99 4.43 -6.90 -5.75
C LYS A 99 3.46 -7.60 -4.81
N ILE A 100 3.79 -7.61 -3.52
CA ILE A 100 3.02 -8.24 -2.45
C ILE A 100 2.61 -7.16 -1.46
N ALA A 101 1.32 -7.09 -1.13
CA ALA A 101 0.80 -6.14 -0.16
C ALA A 101 0.30 -6.85 1.09
N VAL A 102 0.68 -6.33 2.26
CA VAL A 102 0.26 -6.86 3.57
C VAL A 102 -0.60 -5.82 4.28
N THR A 103 -1.84 -6.17 4.60
CA THR A 103 -2.74 -5.35 5.40
C THR A 103 -3.20 -6.07 6.65
N GLY A 104 -3.74 -5.32 7.59
CA GLY A 104 -4.26 -5.80 8.87
C GLY A 104 -4.15 -4.73 9.95
N THR A 105 -4.63 -5.02 11.15
CA THR A 105 -4.42 -4.12 12.29
C THR A 105 -2.99 -4.29 12.80
N ASN A 106 -2.62 -5.49 13.20
CA ASN A 106 -1.30 -5.84 13.71
C ASN A 106 -0.60 -6.83 12.77
N GLY A 107 0.73 -6.98 12.90
CA GLY A 107 1.50 -8.00 12.19
C GLY A 107 1.91 -7.63 10.76
N LYS A 108 1.48 -6.51 10.20
CA LYS A 108 1.89 -6.08 8.85
C LYS A 108 3.40 -6.05 8.69
N THR A 109 4.08 -5.32 9.56
CA THR A 109 5.55 -5.17 9.55
C THR A 109 6.26 -6.51 9.71
N SER A 110 5.79 -7.36 10.65
CA SER A 110 6.38 -8.68 10.87
C SER A 110 6.26 -9.58 9.64
N VAL A 111 5.06 -9.69 9.06
CA VAL A 111 4.83 -10.50 7.86
C VAL A 111 5.64 -9.94 6.68
N THR A 112 5.67 -8.62 6.49
CA THR A 112 6.49 -7.98 5.46
C THR A 112 7.97 -8.32 5.62
N TYR A 113 8.49 -8.24 6.85
CA TYR A 113 9.87 -8.56 7.17
C TYR A 113 10.19 -10.04 6.94
N PHE A 114 9.37 -10.96 7.47
CA PHE A 114 9.58 -12.41 7.32
C PHE A 114 9.54 -12.84 5.85
N LEU A 115 8.59 -12.32 5.09
CA LEU A 115 8.49 -12.66 3.68
C LEU A 115 9.69 -12.13 2.88
N ASN A 116 10.15 -10.90 3.17
CA ASN A 116 11.37 -10.35 2.57
C ASN A 116 12.59 -11.20 2.94
N TYR A 117 12.71 -11.60 4.21
CA TYR A 117 13.81 -12.45 4.69
C TYR A 117 13.83 -13.81 3.98
N ILE A 118 12.68 -14.49 3.89
CA ILE A 118 12.55 -15.78 3.20
C ILE A 118 12.95 -15.65 1.73
N LEU A 119 12.40 -14.66 1.01
CA LEU A 119 12.71 -14.45 -0.40
C LEU A 119 14.18 -14.12 -0.62
N SER A 120 14.79 -13.31 0.25
CA SER A 120 16.23 -13.01 0.19
C SER A 120 17.09 -14.24 0.38
N ASN A 121 16.74 -15.13 1.32
CA ASN A 121 17.46 -16.41 1.54
C ASN A 121 17.28 -17.40 0.38
N LEU A 122 16.23 -17.25 -0.42
CA LEU A 122 16.05 -17.99 -1.67
C LEU A 122 16.82 -17.39 -2.86
N GLY A 123 17.67 -16.38 -2.60
CA GLY A 123 18.49 -15.74 -3.62
C GLY A 123 17.76 -14.67 -4.44
N GLU A 124 16.53 -14.31 -4.08
CA GLU A 124 15.76 -13.32 -4.84
C GLU A 124 16.14 -11.87 -4.45
N LYS A 125 16.18 -10.98 -5.42
CA LYS A 125 16.37 -9.55 -5.18
C LYS A 125 15.08 -8.93 -4.66
N THR A 126 15.04 -8.64 -3.38
CA THR A 126 13.84 -8.19 -2.67
C THR A 126 14.00 -6.81 -2.05
N ALA A 127 12.90 -6.12 -1.84
CA ALA A 127 12.83 -4.90 -1.04
C ALA A 127 11.51 -4.82 -0.26
N THR A 128 11.52 -4.04 0.83
CA THR A 128 10.32 -3.72 1.59
C THR A 128 9.99 -2.24 1.53
N ILE A 129 8.71 -1.90 1.65
CA ILE A 129 8.23 -0.54 1.96
C ILE A 129 7.23 -0.63 3.09
N GLY A 130 7.49 0.03 4.20
CA GLY A 130 6.62 -0.03 5.38
C GLY A 130 7.17 0.77 6.56
N THR A 131 6.69 0.46 7.75
CA THR A 131 7.03 1.15 9.01
C THR A 131 8.54 1.15 9.31
N LEU A 132 9.25 0.08 8.96
CA LEU A 132 10.72 -0.01 9.12
C LEU A 132 11.50 0.66 7.97
N GLY A 133 10.79 1.38 7.10
CA GLY A 133 11.39 2.03 5.94
C GLY A 133 11.59 1.08 4.76
N ASN A 134 12.59 1.40 3.93
CA ASN A 134 12.95 0.60 2.76
C ASN A 134 14.25 -0.13 3.04
N SER A 135 14.26 -1.45 2.94
CA SER A 135 15.41 -2.30 3.28
C SER A 135 16.68 -2.02 2.48
N LEU A 136 16.56 -1.44 1.27
CA LEU A 136 17.72 -1.04 0.45
C LEU A 136 18.15 0.41 0.65
N ILE A 137 17.31 1.23 1.23
CA ILE A 137 17.53 2.67 1.30
C ILE A 137 17.48 3.08 2.78
N LYS A 138 18.63 2.98 3.45
CA LYS A 138 18.80 3.29 4.89
C LYS A 138 18.39 4.70 5.33
N LYS A 139 18.05 5.61 4.42
CA LYS A 139 17.59 6.98 4.70
C LYS A 139 16.53 7.38 3.70
N PHE A 140 15.25 7.11 3.98
CA PHE A 140 14.20 8.00 3.54
C PHE A 140 13.78 8.84 4.75
N ASN A 141 14.04 10.14 4.69
CA ASN A 141 13.35 11.14 5.51
C ASN A 141 11.89 11.24 5.03
N THR A 142 11.16 10.17 5.06
CA THR A 142 9.71 10.20 4.98
C THR A 142 9.23 10.24 6.40
N GLU A 143 8.51 11.29 6.75
CA GLU A 143 7.62 11.30 7.90
C GLU A 143 7.11 9.87 8.06
N ASN A 144 7.27 9.26 9.21
CA ASN A 144 7.11 7.83 9.54
C ASN A 144 5.75 7.22 9.15
N LEU A 145 5.35 7.36 7.90
CA LEU A 145 4.11 6.81 7.35
C LEU A 145 4.33 5.36 6.94
N THR A 146 3.58 4.45 7.55
CA THR A 146 3.55 3.02 7.16
C THR A 146 3.33 2.84 5.64
N SER A 147 2.56 3.74 5.04
CA SER A 147 2.32 3.79 3.59
C SER A 147 2.63 5.21 3.10
N PRO A 148 3.68 5.42 2.31
CA PRO A 148 4.07 6.74 1.80
C PRO A 148 2.99 7.39 0.93
N GLU A 149 3.04 8.72 0.79
CA GLU A 149 2.22 9.45 -0.17
C GLU A 149 2.55 9.05 -1.62
N PRO A 150 1.60 9.16 -2.56
CA PRO A 150 1.74 8.58 -3.91
C PRO A 150 3.00 9.03 -4.66
N VAL A 151 3.37 10.29 -4.57
CA VAL A 151 4.54 10.84 -5.25
C VAL A 151 5.82 10.25 -4.68
N ASP A 152 5.95 10.21 -3.35
CA ASP A 152 7.12 9.64 -2.68
C ASP A 152 7.19 8.13 -2.90
N LEU A 153 6.05 7.44 -2.84
CA LEU A 153 5.96 6.00 -3.13
C LEU A 153 6.43 5.69 -4.56
N SER A 154 5.93 6.41 -5.56
CA SER A 154 6.29 6.18 -6.94
C SER A 154 7.77 6.43 -7.22
N LYS A 155 8.37 7.46 -6.61
CA LYS A 155 9.81 7.73 -6.66
C LYS A 155 10.62 6.59 -6.03
N GLN A 156 10.17 6.07 -4.89
CA GLN A 156 10.78 4.90 -4.25
C GLN A 156 10.72 3.68 -5.17
N LEU A 157 9.56 3.36 -5.73
CA LEU A 157 9.40 2.23 -6.64
C LEU A 157 10.29 2.34 -7.86
N ARG A 158 10.37 3.52 -8.48
CA ARG A 158 11.29 3.77 -9.61
C ARG A 158 12.75 3.54 -9.21
N LYS A 159 13.17 3.94 -8.01
CA LYS A 159 14.52 3.69 -7.51
C LYS A 159 14.77 2.20 -7.29
N LEU A 160 13.82 1.47 -6.69
CA LEU A 160 13.92 0.02 -6.53
C LEU A 160 13.98 -0.70 -7.87
N SER A 161 13.19 -0.29 -8.84
CA SER A 161 13.22 -0.82 -10.21
C SER A 161 14.59 -0.62 -10.88
N LYS A 162 15.20 0.55 -10.73
CA LYS A 162 16.57 0.80 -11.23
C LYS A 162 17.61 -0.10 -10.57
N ASN A 163 17.41 -0.51 -9.32
CA ASN A 163 18.23 -1.49 -8.60
C ASN A 163 17.90 -2.95 -8.95
N LYS A 164 17.05 -3.17 -9.97
CA LYS A 164 16.65 -4.51 -10.45
C LYS A 164 16.02 -5.37 -9.36
N ILE A 165 15.23 -4.75 -8.47
CA ILE A 165 14.43 -5.48 -7.48
C ILE A 165 13.36 -6.26 -8.21
N LYS A 166 13.27 -7.56 -7.91
CA LYS A 166 12.32 -8.49 -8.50
C LYS A 166 11.05 -8.60 -7.65
N TYR A 167 11.20 -8.67 -6.32
CA TYR A 167 10.09 -8.77 -5.38
C TYR A 167 10.01 -7.54 -4.49
N LEU A 168 8.84 -6.93 -4.43
CA LEU A 168 8.50 -5.88 -3.48
C LEU A 168 7.47 -6.43 -2.49
N VAL A 169 7.76 -6.32 -1.19
CA VAL A 169 6.80 -6.59 -0.13
C VAL A 169 6.49 -5.28 0.58
N MET A 170 5.22 -4.88 0.64
CA MET A 170 4.87 -3.59 1.21
C MET A 170 3.68 -3.63 2.16
N GLU A 171 3.73 -2.75 3.16
CA GLU A 171 2.62 -2.54 4.07
C GLU A 171 1.56 -1.66 3.44
N ALA A 172 0.31 -2.13 3.43
CA ALA A 172 -0.86 -1.38 2.99
C ALA A 172 -1.71 -0.99 4.22
N SER A 173 -1.50 0.23 4.74
CA SER A 173 -2.27 0.76 5.86
C SER A 173 -3.70 1.10 5.45
N SER A 174 -4.63 1.10 6.42
CA SER A 174 -6.03 1.50 6.17
C SER A 174 -6.14 2.94 5.68
N HIS A 175 -5.29 3.84 6.17
CA HIS A 175 -5.19 5.22 5.69
C HIS A 175 -4.73 5.28 4.23
N GLY A 176 -3.65 4.54 3.87
CA GLY A 176 -3.13 4.51 2.51
C GLY A 176 -4.16 3.96 1.51
N LEU A 177 -4.89 2.91 1.89
CA LEU A 177 -5.96 2.33 1.08
C LEU A 177 -7.17 3.28 0.95
N HIS A 178 -7.63 3.88 2.07
CA HIS A 178 -8.71 4.85 2.05
C HIS A 178 -8.36 6.08 1.22
N GLN A 179 -7.15 6.60 1.38
CA GLN A 179 -6.66 7.77 0.65
C GLN A 179 -6.21 7.45 -0.78
N LYS A 180 -6.38 6.21 -1.25
CA LYS A 180 -6.05 5.77 -2.61
C LYS A 180 -4.57 5.94 -2.99
N ARG A 181 -3.66 5.86 -2.00
CA ARG A 181 -2.22 6.09 -2.22
C ARG A 181 -1.59 5.08 -3.18
N PHE A 182 -2.21 3.92 -3.33
CA PHE A 182 -1.76 2.83 -4.21
C PHE A 182 -2.52 2.77 -5.53
N TYR A 183 -3.42 3.75 -5.82
CA TYR A 183 -4.30 3.65 -6.98
C TYR A 183 -3.50 3.74 -8.28
N GLY A 184 -3.56 2.66 -9.05
CA GLY A 184 -2.71 2.45 -10.24
C GLY A 184 -1.68 1.35 -10.07
N LEU A 185 -1.37 0.92 -8.83
CA LEU A 185 -0.61 -0.30 -8.58
C LEU A 185 -1.53 -1.52 -8.60
N LYS A 186 -0.94 -2.64 -9.00
CA LYS A 186 -1.58 -3.96 -8.93
C LYS A 186 -0.63 -4.94 -8.27
N PHE A 187 -1.15 -5.72 -7.32
CA PHE A 187 -0.38 -6.67 -6.53
C PHE A 187 -0.58 -8.10 -7.04
N ASP A 188 0.48 -8.91 -6.98
CA ASP A 188 0.48 -10.34 -7.33
C ASP A 188 -0.01 -11.20 -6.16
N ALA A 189 0.19 -10.71 -4.94
CA ALA A 189 -0.37 -11.34 -3.74
C ALA A 189 -0.77 -10.27 -2.71
N CYS A 190 -1.82 -10.58 -1.94
CA CYS A 190 -2.29 -9.73 -0.87
C CYS A 190 -2.57 -10.56 0.38
N VAL A 191 -2.12 -10.09 1.54
CA VAL A 191 -2.25 -10.78 2.82
C VAL A 191 -3.08 -9.95 3.79
N LEU A 192 -4.05 -10.58 4.46
CA LEU A 192 -4.75 -10.05 5.61
C LEU A 192 -4.28 -10.75 6.88
N THR A 193 -3.58 -10.03 7.75
CA THR A 193 -3.06 -10.58 9.00
C THR A 193 -4.14 -10.74 10.06
N ASN A 194 -4.82 -9.67 10.41
CA ASN A 194 -5.94 -9.63 11.36
C ASN A 194 -6.72 -8.32 11.26
N ILE A 195 -7.89 -8.28 11.87
CA ILE A 195 -8.69 -7.08 12.07
C ILE A 195 -9.12 -7.01 13.52
N SER A 196 -8.73 -5.94 14.20
CA SER A 196 -9.20 -5.54 15.53
C SER A 196 -9.48 -4.03 15.54
N GLN A 197 -10.03 -3.51 16.60
CA GLN A 197 -10.33 -2.09 16.72
C GLN A 197 -9.05 -1.26 16.72
N ASP A 198 -9.00 -0.26 15.81
CA ASP A 198 -7.89 0.68 15.68
C ASP A 198 -8.32 1.87 14.80
N HIS A 199 -7.61 3.00 14.90
CA HIS A 199 -7.78 4.18 14.02
C HIS A 199 -9.23 4.69 13.87
N LEU A 200 -10.06 4.59 14.93
CA LEU A 200 -11.44 5.11 14.90
C LEU A 200 -11.50 6.64 14.97
N ASP A 201 -10.44 7.27 15.45
CA ASP A 201 -10.22 8.72 15.33
C ASP A 201 -10.32 9.20 13.88
N TYR A 202 -9.75 8.44 12.96
CA TYR A 202 -9.76 8.70 11.52
C TYR A 202 -10.96 8.08 10.80
N HIS A 203 -11.22 6.78 11.00
CA HIS A 203 -12.25 6.05 10.24
C HIS A 203 -13.66 6.22 10.77
N LYS A 204 -13.83 6.78 11.99
CA LYS A 204 -15.11 7.01 12.69
C LYS A 204 -15.86 5.74 13.07
N THR A 205 -15.88 4.71 12.22
CA THR A 205 -16.59 3.45 12.50
C THR A 205 -15.72 2.23 12.11
N MET A 206 -15.94 1.11 12.82
CA MET A 206 -15.31 -0.17 12.46
C MET A 206 -15.70 -0.63 11.06
N SER A 207 -16.93 -0.32 10.62
CA SER A 207 -17.36 -0.66 9.26
C SER A 207 -16.48 0.02 8.22
N HIS A 208 -16.26 1.33 8.35
CA HIS A 208 -15.42 2.10 7.43
C HIS A 208 -13.95 1.65 7.47
N TYR A 209 -13.43 1.36 8.68
CA TYR A 209 -12.08 0.83 8.86
C TYR A 209 -11.88 -0.51 8.14
N ILE A 210 -12.78 -1.48 8.36
CA ILE A 210 -12.75 -2.80 7.72
C ILE A 210 -12.84 -2.65 6.20
N MET A 211 -13.83 -1.90 5.71
CA MET A 211 -14.03 -1.67 4.26
C MET A 211 -12.81 -1.03 3.61
N SER A 212 -12.13 -0.10 4.30
CA SER A 212 -10.90 0.52 3.79
C SER A 212 -9.80 -0.51 3.53
N LYS A 213 -9.64 -1.50 4.43
CA LYS A 213 -8.67 -2.60 4.24
C LYS A 213 -9.08 -3.58 3.15
N LEU A 214 -10.37 -3.94 3.10
CA LEU A 214 -10.89 -4.94 2.18
C LEU A 214 -10.79 -4.49 0.70
N LYS A 215 -10.79 -3.19 0.43
CA LYS A 215 -10.52 -2.65 -0.91
C LYS A 215 -9.18 -3.12 -1.51
N LEU A 216 -8.21 -3.51 -0.69
CA LEU A 216 -6.98 -4.11 -1.19
C LEU A 216 -7.24 -5.32 -2.09
N PHE A 217 -8.24 -6.12 -1.75
CA PHE A 217 -8.54 -7.40 -2.37
C PHE A 217 -9.50 -7.30 -3.57
N SER A 218 -10.04 -6.14 -3.87
CA SER A 218 -10.86 -5.87 -5.06
C SER A 218 -10.19 -4.89 -6.00
N ASP A 219 -9.74 -3.74 -5.47
CA ASP A 219 -9.30 -2.61 -6.30
C ASP A 219 -7.83 -2.74 -6.74
N TYR A 220 -7.00 -3.52 -6.00
CA TYR A 220 -5.55 -3.51 -6.16
C TYR A 220 -4.94 -4.86 -6.56
N VAL A 221 -5.73 -5.88 -6.79
CA VAL A 221 -5.27 -7.22 -7.22
C VAL A 221 -5.20 -7.34 -8.74
N LYS A 222 -4.28 -8.16 -9.26
CA LYS A 222 -4.29 -8.65 -10.64
C LYS A 222 -5.28 -9.81 -10.74
N LYS A 223 -5.62 -10.21 -11.96
CA LYS A 223 -6.56 -11.32 -12.21
C LYS A 223 -6.12 -12.64 -11.58
N ASP A 224 -4.82 -12.93 -11.61
CA ASP A 224 -4.23 -14.18 -11.13
C ASP A 224 -3.55 -14.05 -9.75
N SER A 225 -3.93 -13.03 -8.98
CA SER A 225 -3.35 -12.75 -7.67
C SER A 225 -3.68 -13.84 -6.66
N LYS A 226 -2.83 -13.98 -5.64
CA LYS A 226 -3.11 -14.81 -4.46
C LYS A 226 -3.63 -13.92 -3.33
N ILE A 227 -4.74 -14.32 -2.73
CA ILE A 227 -5.29 -13.66 -1.53
C ILE A 227 -5.14 -14.62 -0.36
N ILE A 228 -4.37 -14.23 0.65
CA ILE A 228 -4.16 -15.02 1.87
C ILE A 228 -4.84 -14.31 3.03
N VAL A 229 -5.67 -15.04 3.76
CA VAL A 229 -6.48 -14.49 4.87
C VAL A 229 -6.28 -15.32 6.12
N ASN A 230 -5.87 -14.68 7.20
CA ASN A 230 -5.93 -15.32 8.51
C ASN A 230 -7.40 -15.49 8.93
N SER A 231 -7.85 -16.74 9.04
CA SER A 231 -9.24 -17.08 9.36
C SER A 231 -9.60 -16.90 10.84
N GLU A 232 -8.62 -16.67 11.71
CA GLU A 232 -8.85 -16.41 13.14
C GLU A 232 -9.14 -14.94 13.45
N THR A 233 -9.20 -14.08 12.43
CA THR A 233 -9.56 -12.67 12.66
C THR A 233 -11.00 -12.53 13.13
N LYS A 234 -11.24 -11.63 14.11
CA LYS A 234 -12.54 -11.40 14.75
C LYS A 234 -13.70 -11.15 13.77
N TYR A 235 -13.41 -10.52 12.62
CA TYR A 235 -14.41 -10.14 11.62
C TYR A 235 -14.39 -11.03 10.38
N ILE A 236 -14.02 -12.30 10.51
CA ILE A 236 -13.80 -13.22 9.39
C ILE A 236 -15.04 -13.38 8.48
N ASP A 237 -16.24 -13.43 9.06
CA ASP A 237 -17.45 -13.62 8.25
C ASP A 237 -17.75 -12.42 7.37
N ARG A 238 -17.44 -11.22 7.85
CA ARG A 238 -17.53 -9.99 7.05
C ARG A 238 -16.49 -9.95 5.94
N VAL A 239 -15.26 -10.40 6.22
CA VAL A 239 -14.20 -10.57 5.22
C VAL A 239 -14.63 -11.54 4.13
N LYS A 240 -15.15 -12.71 4.50
CA LYS A 240 -15.64 -13.73 3.56
C LYS A 240 -16.77 -13.22 2.69
N SER A 241 -17.77 -12.57 3.31
CA SER A 241 -18.90 -11.98 2.59
C SER A 241 -18.43 -10.98 1.55
N TYR A 242 -17.50 -10.08 1.93
CA TYR A 242 -16.92 -9.11 1.00
C TYR A 242 -16.17 -9.78 -0.14
N LEU A 243 -15.24 -10.72 0.16
CA LEU A 243 -14.44 -11.39 -0.85
C LEU A 243 -15.28 -12.21 -1.82
N LYS A 244 -16.35 -12.86 -1.35
CA LYS A 244 -17.30 -13.58 -2.21
C LYS A 244 -18.01 -12.66 -3.21
N LYS A 245 -18.32 -11.43 -2.78
CA LYS A 245 -19.10 -10.47 -3.58
C LYS A 245 -18.22 -9.64 -4.53
N GLU A 246 -17.10 -9.16 -4.04
CA GLU A 246 -16.32 -8.09 -4.69
C GLU A 246 -14.99 -8.60 -5.28
N SER A 247 -14.57 -9.83 -4.96
CA SER A 247 -13.34 -10.41 -5.49
C SER A 247 -13.62 -11.58 -6.42
N ASN A 248 -13.03 -11.53 -7.60
CA ASN A 248 -13.07 -12.67 -8.54
C ASN A 248 -12.02 -13.74 -8.23
N ILE A 249 -11.31 -13.61 -7.10
CA ILE A 249 -10.20 -14.48 -6.71
C ILE A 249 -10.60 -15.26 -5.47
N SER A 250 -10.53 -16.59 -5.52
CA SER A 250 -10.76 -17.45 -4.37
C SER A 250 -9.63 -17.29 -3.34
N PRO A 251 -9.93 -16.85 -2.09
CA PRO A 251 -8.91 -16.67 -1.08
C PRO A 251 -8.43 -18.00 -0.49
N ILE A 252 -7.17 -18.03 -0.06
CA ILE A 252 -6.59 -19.09 0.76
C ILE A 252 -6.75 -18.66 2.23
N TYR A 253 -7.48 -19.49 3.00
CA TYR A 253 -7.66 -19.26 4.43
C TYR A 253 -6.62 -20.05 5.23
N PHE A 254 -5.73 -19.33 5.91
CA PHE A 254 -4.83 -19.92 6.88
C PHE A 254 -5.61 -20.27 8.16
N GLN A 255 -5.32 -21.39 8.79
CA GLN A 255 -5.96 -22.01 9.97
C GLN A 255 -7.30 -22.71 9.71
N LYS A 256 -8.18 -22.19 8.87
CA LYS A 256 -9.49 -22.80 8.61
C LYS A 256 -9.44 -23.90 7.54
N ASN A 257 -8.51 -23.79 6.61
CA ASN A 257 -8.39 -24.77 5.53
C ASN A 257 -7.55 -25.97 6.00
N ASN A 258 -8.04 -27.19 5.78
CA ASN A 258 -7.28 -28.43 6.10
C ASN A 258 -5.90 -28.51 5.41
N LYS A 259 -5.65 -27.63 4.41
CA LYS A 259 -4.38 -27.57 3.69
C LYS A 259 -3.30 -26.78 4.43
N PHE A 260 -3.66 -25.74 5.20
CA PHE A 260 -2.71 -24.89 5.91
C PHE A 260 -3.22 -24.59 7.32
N LYS A 261 -2.70 -25.29 8.31
CA LYS A 261 -3.07 -25.03 9.71
C LYS A 261 -1.99 -25.45 10.69
N ILE A 262 -1.93 -24.78 11.81
CA ILE A 262 -1.19 -25.23 12.99
C ILE A 262 -1.97 -26.39 13.60
N VAL A 263 -1.31 -27.54 13.76
CA VAL A 263 -1.91 -28.75 14.33
C VAL A 263 -1.60 -28.85 15.82
N LYS A 264 -0.36 -28.50 16.21
CA LYS A 264 0.10 -28.62 17.59
C LYS A 264 1.14 -27.58 17.92
N ILE A 265 1.07 -27.04 19.14
CA ILE A 265 2.07 -26.14 19.71
C ILE A 265 2.55 -26.76 21.01
N LYS A 266 3.85 -26.93 21.15
CA LYS A 266 4.50 -27.37 22.40
C LYS A 266 5.53 -26.34 22.81
N LYS A 267 5.37 -25.77 24.01
CA LYS A 267 6.44 -25.00 24.66
C LYS A 267 7.38 -25.97 25.35
N ASN A 268 8.67 -25.79 25.15
CA ASN A 268 9.70 -26.58 25.82
C ASN A 268 10.28 -25.78 27.01
N LYS A 269 10.84 -26.47 28.00
CA LYS A 269 11.45 -25.87 29.20
C LYS A 269 12.60 -24.87 28.91
N TYR A 270 13.16 -24.89 27.69
CA TYR A 270 14.28 -24.06 27.26
C TYR A 270 13.82 -22.93 26.32
N ASP A 271 12.72 -22.26 26.62
CA ASP A 271 12.17 -21.12 25.85
C ASP A 271 12.04 -21.35 24.32
N SER A 272 11.95 -22.60 23.88
CA SER A 272 11.67 -22.94 22.50
C SER A 272 10.23 -23.41 22.34
N THR A 273 9.62 -23.00 21.22
CA THR A 273 8.28 -23.42 20.82
C THR A 273 8.40 -24.34 19.61
N ILE A 274 7.86 -25.55 19.70
CA ILE A 274 7.76 -26.48 18.58
C ILE A 274 6.34 -26.40 18.04
N VAL A 275 6.23 -26.21 16.73
CA VAL A 275 4.95 -26.05 16.03
C VAL A 275 4.86 -27.08 14.91
N ASP A 276 3.86 -27.94 14.97
CA ASP A 276 3.51 -28.86 13.90
C ASP A 276 2.51 -28.17 12.98
N VAL A 277 2.89 -28.01 11.71
CA VAL A 277 2.09 -27.31 10.70
C VAL A 277 1.73 -28.28 9.58
N LYS A 278 0.46 -28.35 9.23
CA LYS A 278 -0.03 -29.13 8.11
C LYS A 278 0.00 -28.29 6.83
N PHE A 279 0.67 -28.77 5.81
CA PHE A 279 0.72 -28.23 4.45
C PHE A 279 0.13 -29.27 3.47
N GLY A 280 -1.12 -29.13 3.13
CA GLY A 280 -1.80 -30.15 2.32
C GLY A 280 -1.88 -31.49 3.04
N LYS A 281 -1.21 -32.51 2.51
CA LYS A 281 -1.08 -33.86 3.13
C LYS A 281 0.15 -33.94 4.03
N GLU A 282 1.12 -33.04 3.91
CA GLU A 282 2.38 -33.07 4.66
C GLU A 282 2.24 -32.44 6.05
N LEU A 283 2.92 -33.01 7.04
CA LEU A 283 3.10 -32.43 8.37
C LEU A 283 4.56 -32.03 8.52
N LYS A 284 4.79 -30.72 8.74
CA LYS A 284 6.13 -30.16 8.96
C LYS A 284 6.26 -29.64 10.37
N LYS A 285 7.41 -29.87 10.97
CA LYS A 285 7.75 -29.43 12.33
C LYS A 285 8.71 -28.27 12.27
N PHE A 286 8.34 -27.16 12.91
CA PHE A 286 9.16 -25.97 13.05
C PHE A 286 9.55 -25.77 14.51
N LYS A 287 10.81 -25.41 14.76
CA LYS A 287 11.30 -25.03 16.09
C LYS A 287 11.65 -23.55 16.09
N PHE A 288 11.02 -22.80 16.97
CA PHE A 288 11.24 -21.38 17.17
C PHE A 288 11.90 -21.18 18.56
N ALA A 289 13.06 -20.54 18.61
CA ALA A 289 13.72 -20.17 19.86
C ALA A 289 13.29 -18.74 20.25
N ASN A 290 12.85 -18.57 21.49
CA ASN A 290 12.44 -17.26 22.06
C ASN A 290 11.47 -16.45 21.19
N PHE A 291 10.52 -17.13 20.54
CA PHE A 291 9.62 -16.53 19.59
C PHE A 291 8.20 -16.46 20.16
N PRO A 292 7.61 -15.26 20.34
CA PRO A 292 6.24 -15.13 20.83
C PRO A 292 5.22 -15.80 19.90
N LEU A 293 4.20 -16.40 20.48
CA LEU A 293 3.20 -17.17 19.73
C LEU A 293 2.55 -16.35 18.58
N PHE A 294 2.23 -15.10 18.82
CA PHE A 294 1.65 -14.23 17.77
C PHE A 294 2.63 -13.98 16.59
N GLN A 295 3.94 -13.99 16.84
CA GLN A 295 4.93 -13.88 15.78
C GLN A 295 5.09 -15.19 14.99
N ILE A 296 4.88 -16.35 15.65
CA ILE A 296 4.81 -17.63 14.95
C ILE A 296 3.63 -17.63 13.97
N HIS A 297 2.47 -17.14 14.39
CA HIS A 297 1.31 -16.97 13.49
C HIS A 297 1.62 -16.04 12.31
N ASN A 298 2.29 -14.92 12.56
CA ASN A 298 2.72 -14.00 11.51
C ASN A 298 3.74 -14.62 10.54
N PHE A 299 4.64 -15.48 11.04
CA PHE A 299 5.64 -16.16 10.22
C PHE A 299 5.01 -17.23 9.30
N LEU A 300 3.98 -17.90 9.79
CA LEU A 300 3.31 -18.99 9.07
C LEU A 300 2.23 -18.51 8.09
N LEU A 301 1.78 -17.27 8.24
CA LEU A 301 0.80 -16.64 7.37
C LEU A 301 1.41 -16.24 6.02
#